data_8e3489c88729a5918f593d4dc553b603
#
_entry.id   8e3489c88729a5918f593d4dc553b603
#
_cell.length_a   1.000
_cell.length_b   1.000
_cell.length_c   1.000
_cell.angle_alpha   90.00
_cell.angle_beta   90.00
_cell.angle_gamma   90.00
#
_symmetry.space_group_name_H-M   'P 1'
#
loop_
_entity.id
_entity.type
_entity.pdbx_description
1 polymer ?
#
loop_
_entity_poly.entity_id
_entity_poly.type
_entity_poly.pdbx_seq_one_letter_code
_entity_poly.pdbx_strand_id
1 'polypeptide(L)'
;INAAAPADQLAQDAAAAKEAAAAVEEATDGAIKIDVVAGGTLGGEADTLDMAIQGDLAIATCANSVLANYIPEMAILDQAFLWDSQDQANYAVQNELGALINEKAEKLGIHVIGYMESGFRDVFSKKPIQTIDDFKGVKIRTMQNQGQLAAFTSFGANPVALAAGEQFTALQQGTIDACENAVSNCWVNKFYEAGVNSVTTTHHSFVYIPLCMSDNAWNQIPDDLKETFVEAVWAGCEQQWQFLNEANEEADRKSTRLNS
;
A
#
# COMPACT_ATOMS: atom_id res chain seq x y z
N ILE A 1 -7.11 -17.57 11.11
CA ILE A 1 -7.47 -16.43 10.26
C ILE A 1 -6.38 -16.28 9.21
N ASN A 2 -6.74 -16.28 7.93
CA ASN A 2 -5.78 -16.12 6.84
C ASN A 2 -5.80 -14.67 6.36
N ALA A 3 -4.61 -14.06 6.26
CA ALA A 3 -4.42 -12.72 5.75
C ALA A 3 -3.52 -12.77 4.49
N ALA A 4 -3.92 -12.07 3.44
CA ALA A 4 -3.12 -11.94 2.23
C ALA A 4 -2.36 -10.61 2.24
N ALA A 5 -1.07 -10.66 1.91
CA ALA A 5 -0.23 -9.49 1.68
C ALA A 5 0.08 -9.36 0.17
N PRO A 6 0.15 -8.13 -0.38
CA PRO A 6 0.44 -7.91 -1.78
C PRO A 6 1.77 -8.52 -2.23
N ALA A 7 1.85 -8.90 -3.50
CA ALA A 7 3.04 -9.55 -4.07
C ALA A 7 4.30 -8.67 -4.09
N ASP A 8 4.17 -7.38 -4.03
CA ASP A 8 5.22 -6.43 -4.37
C ASP A 8 5.91 -5.73 -3.20
N GLN A 9 5.29 -5.76 -2.04
CA GLN A 9 5.89 -5.27 -0.80
C GLN A 9 6.52 -6.43 -0.01
N LEU A 10 7.12 -7.34 -0.70
CA LEU A 10 7.18 -8.78 -0.49
C LEU A 10 7.89 -9.30 0.75
N ALA A 11 8.97 -8.69 1.20
CA ALA A 11 9.74 -9.33 2.30
C ALA A 11 9.54 -8.60 3.63
N GLN A 12 9.52 -7.26 3.59
CA GLN A 12 9.40 -6.44 4.79
C GLN A 12 7.97 -6.39 5.31
N ASP A 13 6.99 -6.22 4.41
CA ASP A 13 5.57 -6.20 4.81
C ASP A 13 5.10 -7.57 5.27
N ALA A 14 5.59 -8.65 4.64
CA ALA A 14 5.31 -10.00 5.12
C ALA A 14 5.94 -10.29 6.48
N ALA A 15 7.10 -9.72 6.78
CA ALA A 15 7.72 -9.82 8.10
C ALA A 15 6.91 -9.02 9.13
N ALA A 16 6.59 -7.76 8.85
CA ALA A 16 5.76 -6.92 9.72
C ALA A 16 4.37 -7.52 9.95
N ALA A 17 3.73 -8.06 8.90
CA ALA A 17 2.44 -8.75 9.04
C ALA A 17 2.54 -10.00 9.94
N LYS A 18 3.64 -10.76 9.88
CA LYS A 18 3.86 -11.91 10.77
C LYS A 18 4.13 -11.47 12.21
N GLU A 19 4.85 -10.38 12.42
CA GLU A 19 5.09 -9.83 13.75
C GLU A 19 3.78 -9.32 14.36
N ALA A 20 2.96 -8.60 13.58
CA ALA A 20 1.62 -8.19 14.01
C ALA A 20 0.72 -9.39 14.33
N ALA A 21 0.77 -10.43 13.51
CA ALA A 21 0.04 -11.68 13.75
C ALA A 21 0.47 -12.37 15.05
N ALA A 22 1.78 -12.40 15.33
CA ALA A 22 2.31 -12.95 16.59
C ALA A 22 1.90 -12.07 17.80
N ALA A 23 1.91 -10.75 17.66
CA ALA A 23 1.46 -9.85 18.71
C ALA A 23 -0.04 -10.05 19.04
N VAL A 24 -0.87 -10.27 18.02
CA VAL A 24 -2.30 -10.62 18.22
C VAL A 24 -2.44 -11.95 18.94
N GLU A 25 -1.67 -12.98 18.57
CA GLU A 25 -1.71 -14.29 19.23
C GLU A 25 -1.31 -14.16 20.71
N GLU A 26 -0.26 -13.38 21.01
CA GLU A 26 0.19 -13.11 22.39
C GLU A 26 -0.84 -12.31 23.19
N ALA A 27 -1.35 -11.21 22.63
CA ALA A 27 -2.32 -10.34 23.31
C ALA A 27 -3.65 -11.02 23.61
N THR A 28 -4.01 -12.05 22.85
CA THR A 28 -5.24 -12.83 23.02
C THR A 28 -5.01 -14.20 23.69
N ASP A 29 -3.87 -14.40 24.36
CA ASP A 29 -3.50 -15.68 25.00
C ASP A 29 -3.66 -16.89 24.05
N GLY A 30 -3.40 -16.72 22.76
CA GLY A 30 -3.52 -17.77 21.75
C GLY A 30 -4.94 -18.03 21.25
N ALA A 31 -5.93 -17.25 21.68
CA ALA A 31 -7.32 -17.42 21.23
C ALA A 31 -7.51 -17.04 19.76
N ILE A 32 -6.73 -16.08 19.26
CA ILE A 32 -6.75 -15.65 17.87
C ILE A 32 -5.38 -15.91 17.24
N LYS A 33 -5.39 -16.65 16.12
CA LYS A 33 -4.19 -16.90 15.33
C LYS A 33 -4.40 -16.45 13.88
N ILE A 34 -3.45 -15.68 13.35
CA ILE A 34 -3.44 -15.17 11.98
C ILE A 34 -2.34 -15.91 11.20
N ASP A 35 -2.73 -16.61 10.13
CA ASP A 35 -1.81 -17.22 9.18
C ASP A 35 -1.58 -16.27 8.01
N VAL A 36 -0.37 -15.76 7.88
CA VAL A 36 -0.02 -14.80 6.81
C VAL A 36 0.36 -15.54 5.53
N VAL A 37 -0.41 -15.32 4.47
CA VAL A 37 -0.15 -15.86 3.13
C VAL A 37 0.49 -14.75 2.29
N ALA A 38 1.83 -14.79 2.18
CA ALA A 38 2.61 -13.80 1.44
C ALA A 38 2.87 -14.22 -0.02
N GLY A 39 3.38 -13.28 -0.82
CA GLY A 39 3.88 -13.57 -2.17
C GLY A 39 2.81 -13.58 -3.27
N GLY A 40 1.65 -13.00 -3.03
CA GLY A 40 0.61 -12.85 -4.04
C GLY A 40 -0.01 -14.15 -4.57
N THR A 41 0.16 -15.25 -3.83
CA THR A 41 -0.31 -16.58 -4.26
C THR A 41 -1.84 -16.70 -4.31
N LEU A 42 -2.56 -15.78 -3.66
CA LEU A 42 -4.02 -15.70 -3.67
C LEU A 42 -4.57 -14.74 -4.74
N GLY A 43 -3.71 -14.10 -5.51
CA GLY A 43 -4.08 -13.10 -6.52
C GLY A 43 -3.55 -11.72 -6.21
N GLY A 44 -3.97 -10.72 -7.00
CA GLY A 44 -3.67 -9.31 -6.78
C GLY A 44 -4.49 -8.68 -5.66
N GLU A 45 -4.24 -7.40 -5.40
CA GLU A 45 -4.92 -6.65 -4.32
C GLU A 45 -6.44 -6.61 -4.50
N ALA A 46 -6.93 -6.39 -5.74
CA ALA A 46 -8.36 -6.39 -6.03
C ALA A 46 -8.98 -7.77 -5.83
N ASP A 47 -8.29 -8.83 -6.28
CA ASP A 47 -8.78 -10.21 -6.15
C ASP A 47 -8.94 -10.60 -4.67
N THR A 48 -7.92 -10.30 -3.85
CA THR A 48 -7.96 -10.61 -2.41
C THR A 48 -8.95 -9.75 -1.64
N LEU A 49 -9.15 -8.49 -2.04
CA LEU A 49 -10.18 -7.63 -1.47
C LEU A 49 -11.58 -8.14 -1.78
N ASP A 50 -11.84 -8.58 -3.03
CA ASP A 50 -13.09 -9.22 -3.41
C ASP A 50 -13.35 -10.49 -2.59
N MET A 51 -12.33 -11.32 -2.37
CA MET A 51 -12.44 -12.50 -1.49
C MET A 51 -12.80 -12.12 -0.05
N ALA A 52 -12.24 -11.03 0.49
CA ALA A 52 -12.61 -10.56 1.83
C ALA A 52 -14.05 -10.04 1.88
N ILE A 53 -14.48 -9.26 0.88
CA ILE A 53 -15.86 -8.77 0.77
C ILE A 53 -16.86 -9.95 0.67
N GLN A 54 -16.49 -11.02 -0.02
CA GLN A 54 -17.32 -12.23 -0.15
C GLN A 54 -17.25 -13.14 1.09
N GLY A 55 -16.33 -12.88 2.01
CA GLY A 55 -16.10 -13.66 3.23
C GLY A 55 -15.26 -14.93 3.04
N ASP A 56 -14.64 -15.11 1.89
CA ASP A 56 -13.78 -16.26 1.55
C ASP A 56 -12.35 -16.09 2.10
N LEU A 57 -11.93 -14.85 2.35
CA LEU A 57 -10.67 -14.51 2.99
C LEU A 57 -10.93 -13.71 4.26
N ALA A 58 -10.21 -14.03 5.33
CA ALA A 58 -10.43 -13.37 6.61
C ALA A 58 -9.93 -11.91 6.62
N ILE A 59 -8.71 -11.67 6.12
CA ILE A 59 -8.11 -10.33 6.05
C ILE A 59 -7.41 -10.18 4.69
N ALA A 60 -7.78 -9.16 3.95
CA ALA A 60 -7.07 -8.69 2.77
C ALA A 60 -6.32 -7.40 3.08
N THR A 61 -5.20 -7.19 2.39
CA THR A 61 -4.48 -5.92 2.36
C THR A 61 -4.43 -5.40 0.93
N CYS A 62 -4.66 -4.12 0.75
CA CYS A 62 -4.59 -3.47 -0.56
C CYS A 62 -4.17 -2.02 -0.40
N ALA A 63 -3.64 -1.40 -1.45
CA ALA A 63 -3.43 0.05 -1.46
C ALA A 63 -4.77 0.78 -1.29
N ASN A 64 -4.76 1.92 -0.58
CA ASN A 64 -5.95 2.78 -0.45
C ASN A 64 -6.54 3.15 -1.81
N SER A 65 -5.70 3.28 -2.85
CA SER A 65 -6.12 3.51 -4.23
C SER A 65 -7.01 2.39 -4.80
N VAL A 66 -6.74 1.15 -4.43
CA VAL A 66 -7.57 0.00 -4.84
C VAL A 66 -8.89 0.01 -4.07
N LEU A 67 -8.84 0.22 -2.75
CA LEU A 67 -10.04 0.32 -1.92
C LEU A 67 -10.95 1.50 -2.33
N ALA A 68 -10.39 2.59 -2.87
CA ALA A 68 -11.13 3.74 -3.39
C ALA A 68 -12.10 3.39 -4.55
N ASN A 69 -11.88 2.27 -5.24
CA ASN A 69 -12.83 1.79 -6.26
C ASN A 69 -14.13 1.24 -5.64
N TYR A 70 -14.11 0.88 -4.36
CA TYR A 70 -15.25 0.37 -3.59
C TYR A 70 -15.80 1.43 -2.61
N ILE A 71 -14.91 2.23 -2.02
CA ILE A 71 -15.22 3.31 -1.09
C ILE A 71 -14.64 4.61 -1.66
N PRO A 72 -15.43 5.38 -2.46
CA PRO A 72 -14.93 6.57 -3.15
C PRO A 72 -14.32 7.64 -2.22
N GLU A 73 -14.76 7.71 -0.98
CA GLU A 73 -14.22 8.63 0.03
C GLU A 73 -12.74 8.36 0.33
N MET A 74 -12.28 7.13 0.12
CA MET A 74 -10.87 6.75 0.24
C MET A 74 -9.95 7.49 -0.74
N ALA A 75 -10.50 7.98 -1.87
CA ALA A 75 -9.75 8.70 -2.88
C ALA A 75 -9.13 10.02 -2.37
N ILE A 76 -9.59 10.54 -1.23
CA ILE A 76 -8.96 11.71 -0.60
C ILE A 76 -7.50 11.41 -0.19
N LEU A 77 -7.20 10.19 0.22
CA LEU A 77 -5.84 9.78 0.59
C LEU A 77 -4.88 9.81 -0.62
N ASP A 78 -5.41 9.60 -1.83
CA ASP A 78 -4.64 9.64 -3.07
C ASP A 78 -4.53 11.03 -3.69
N GLN A 79 -5.12 12.06 -3.06
CA GLN A 79 -5.09 13.39 -3.61
C GLN A 79 -3.64 13.89 -3.68
N ALA A 80 -3.21 14.25 -4.88
CA ALA A 80 -1.84 14.70 -5.11
C ALA A 80 -1.54 15.97 -4.30
N PHE A 81 -0.39 15.94 -3.61
CA PHE A 81 0.13 17.05 -2.79
C PHE A 81 -0.77 17.49 -1.64
N LEU A 82 -1.65 16.61 -1.15
CA LEU A 82 -2.51 16.89 0.01
C LEU A 82 -1.74 16.87 1.32
N TRP A 83 -0.80 15.94 1.46
CA TRP A 83 -0.12 15.67 2.73
C TRP A 83 1.23 16.35 2.79
N ASP A 84 1.43 17.20 3.80
CA ASP A 84 2.71 17.87 4.05
C ASP A 84 3.68 16.98 4.86
N SER A 85 3.14 16.01 5.60
CA SER A 85 3.93 15.10 6.42
C SER A 85 3.20 13.78 6.67
N GLN A 86 3.98 12.75 7.02
CA GLN A 86 3.47 11.47 7.50
C GLN A 86 2.58 11.63 8.73
N ASP A 87 2.97 12.46 9.70
CA ASP A 87 2.20 12.69 10.93
C ASP A 87 0.80 13.25 10.63
N GLN A 88 0.69 14.17 9.66
CA GLN A 88 -0.59 14.71 9.24
C GLN A 88 -1.49 13.63 8.62
N ALA A 89 -0.93 12.80 7.77
CA ALA A 89 -1.65 11.71 7.13
C ALA A 89 -2.09 10.66 8.19
N ASN A 90 -1.19 10.30 9.11
CA ASN A 90 -1.47 9.34 10.19
C ASN A 90 -2.56 9.84 11.13
N TYR A 91 -2.53 11.12 11.48
CA TYR A 91 -3.58 11.71 12.28
C TYR A 91 -4.97 11.54 11.62
N ALA A 92 -5.05 11.74 10.32
CA ALA A 92 -6.32 11.62 9.58
C ALA A 92 -6.90 10.20 9.63
N VAL A 93 -6.08 9.16 9.39
CA VAL A 93 -6.57 7.76 9.38
C VAL A 93 -6.80 7.20 10.79
N GLN A 94 -6.14 7.76 11.80
CA GLN A 94 -6.36 7.38 13.20
C GLN A 94 -7.58 8.07 13.83
N ASN A 95 -8.17 9.07 13.16
CA ASN A 95 -9.27 9.87 13.68
C ASN A 95 -10.49 9.83 12.74
N GLU A 96 -11.12 11.00 12.50
CA GLU A 96 -12.42 11.10 11.84
C GLU A 96 -12.48 10.48 10.44
N LEU A 97 -11.37 10.58 9.68
CA LEU A 97 -11.33 10.00 8.33
C LEU A 97 -11.35 8.47 8.39
N GLY A 98 -10.55 7.87 9.28
CA GLY A 98 -10.54 6.42 9.47
C GLY A 98 -11.90 5.89 9.94
N ALA A 99 -12.56 6.59 10.86
CA ALA A 99 -13.90 6.24 11.32
C ALA A 99 -14.94 6.31 10.19
N LEU A 100 -14.88 7.37 9.36
CA LEU A 100 -15.77 7.51 8.20
C LEU A 100 -15.56 6.37 7.19
N ILE A 101 -14.30 6.04 6.91
CA ILE A 101 -13.96 4.95 5.98
C ILE A 101 -14.47 3.62 6.51
N ASN A 102 -14.28 3.34 7.81
CA ASN A 102 -14.77 2.10 8.41
C ASN A 102 -16.30 2.00 8.34
N GLU A 103 -17.05 3.08 8.62
CA GLU A 103 -18.51 3.12 8.45
C GLU A 103 -18.95 2.72 7.01
N LYS A 104 -18.19 3.10 6.00
CA LYS A 104 -18.47 2.73 4.61
C LYS A 104 -18.06 1.29 4.30
N ALA A 105 -16.93 0.85 4.86
CA ALA A 105 -16.41 -0.51 4.71
C ALA A 105 -17.39 -1.56 5.27
N GLU A 106 -17.99 -1.28 6.44
CA GLU A 106 -19.00 -2.14 7.04
C GLU A 106 -20.21 -2.38 6.12
N LYS A 107 -20.59 -1.40 5.30
CA LYS A 107 -21.67 -1.56 4.31
C LYS A 107 -21.30 -2.48 3.15
N LEU A 108 -20.01 -2.76 2.97
CA LEU A 108 -19.49 -3.73 2.00
C LEU A 108 -19.23 -5.12 2.60
N GLY A 109 -19.49 -5.29 3.91
CA GLY A 109 -19.23 -6.54 4.63
C GLY A 109 -17.76 -6.70 5.05
N ILE A 110 -17.03 -5.61 5.22
CA ILE A 110 -15.65 -5.60 5.71
C ILE A 110 -15.44 -4.54 6.80
N HIS A 111 -14.45 -4.76 7.66
CA HIS A 111 -13.98 -3.83 8.67
C HIS A 111 -12.55 -3.42 8.36
N VAL A 112 -12.26 -2.12 8.37
CA VAL A 112 -10.87 -1.65 8.30
C VAL A 112 -10.31 -1.60 9.72
N ILE A 113 -9.48 -2.59 10.04
CA ILE A 113 -8.99 -2.84 11.41
C ILE A 113 -7.64 -2.18 11.71
N GLY A 114 -6.99 -1.60 10.69
CA GLY A 114 -5.71 -0.91 10.82
C GLY A 114 -5.19 -0.44 9.46
N TYR A 115 -4.14 0.37 9.49
CA TYR A 115 -3.49 0.92 8.30
C TYR A 115 -1.98 0.72 8.40
N MET A 116 -1.42 -0.12 7.56
CA MET A 116 0.02 -0.10 7.27
C MET A 116 0.33 1.02 6.27
N GLU A 117 1.58 1.38 6.10
CA GLU A 117 2.03 2.40 5.16
C GLU A 117 2.82 1.81 4.00
N SER A 118 2.64 2.38 2.82
CA SER A 118 3.61 2.33 1.73
C SER A 118 4.46 3.62 1.70
N GLY A 119 3.94 4.70 2.28
CA GLY A 119 4.64 5.98 2.45
C GLY A 119 4.47 6.94 1.28
N PHE A 120 5.29 7.99 1.29
CA PHE A 120 5.36 8.96 0.19
C PHE A 120 5.86 8.30 -1.09
N ARG A 121 5.26 8.72 -2.20
CA ARG A 121 5.55 8.17 -3.52
C ARG A 121 6.28 9.16 -4.38
N ASP A 122 7.28 8.63 -5.08
CA ASP A 122 8.15 9.34 -6.00
C ASP A 122 8.08 8.71 -7.40
N VAL A 123 8.66 9.38 -8.38
CA VAL A 123 8.71 8.90 -9.76
C VAL A 123 10.07 8.27 -10.06
N PHE A 124 10.04 7.05 -10.55
CA PHE A 124 11.19 6.25 -10.94
C PHE A 124 11.16 6.02 -12.44
N SER A 125 12.22 6.42 -13.15
CA SER A 125 12.21 6.47 -14.61
C SER A 125 13.53 6.02 -15.24
N LYS A 126 13.43 5.62 -16.51
CA LYS A 126 14.60 5.26 -17.32
C LYS A 126 15.36 6.49 -17.84
N LYS A 127 14.70 7.64 -17.88
CA LYS A 127 15.29 8.92 -18.27
C LYS A 127 14.96 9.95 -17.20
N PRO A 128 15.88 10.87 -16.90
CA PRO A 128 15.62 11.90 -15.90
C PRO A 128 14.35 12.71 -16.23
N ILE A 129 13.54 12.95 -15.21
CA ILE A 129 12.37 13.83 -15.22
C ILE A 129 12.69 14.93 -14.22
N GLN A 130 12.97 16.14 -14.68
CA GLN A 130 13.39 17.28 -13.86
C GLN A 130 12.33 18.40 -13.83
N THR A 131 11.50 18.45 -14.85
CA THR A 131 10.44 19.45 -15.02
C THR A 131 9.14 18.78 -15.41
N ILE A 132 8.03 19.51 -15.29
CA ILE A 132 6.71 19.03 -15.72
C ILE A 132 6.69 18.69 -17.22
N ASP A 133 7.48 19.39 -18.03
CA ASP A 133 7.55 19.16 -19.47
C ASP A 133 8.20 17.84 -19.83
N ASP A 134 9.05 17.31 -18.96
CA ASP A 134 9.71 16.01 -19.16
C ASP A 134 8.74 14.82 -19.03
N PHE A 135 7.54 15.04 -18.45
CA PHE A 135 6.49 14.01 -18.42
C PHE A 135 5.81 13.80 -19.77
N LYS A 136 5.96 14.74 -20.73
CA LYS A 136 5.25 14.65 -22.00
C LYS A 136 5.57 13.37 -22.76
N GLY A 137 4.52 12.53 -22.93
CA GLY A 137 4.60 11.28 -23.66
C GLY A 137 5.26 10.12 -22.90
N VAL A 138 5.70 10.33 -21.65
CA VAL A 138 6.25 9.25 -20.81
C VAL A 138 5.16 8.23 -20.50
N LYS A 139 5.40 6.98 -20.81
CA LYS A 139 4.54 5.87 -20.39
C LYS A 139 4.86 5.54 -18.94
N ILE A 140 4.02 5.99 -18.04
CA ILE A 140 4.20 5.78 -16.60
C ILE A 140 3.17 4.81 -16.05
N ARG A 141 3.62 3.80 -15.31
CA ARG A 141 2.72 2.95 -14.57
C ARG A 141 2.17 3.70 -13.35
N THR A 142 0.87 3.59 -13.16
CA THR A 142 0.19 4.02 -11.93
C THR A 142 -0.54 2.84 -11.30
N MET A 143 -0.99 3.00 -10.07
CA MET A 143 -1.93 2.08 -9.44
C MET A 143 -3.24 2.05 -10.24
N GLN A 144 -4.04 0.99 -10.04
CA GLN A 144 -5.32 0.77 -10.74
C GLN A 144 -6.41 1.70 -10.16
N ASN A 145 -6.22 3.02 -10.36
CA ASN A 145 -7.09 4.06 -9.80
C ASN A 145 -7.27 5.21 -10.80
N GLN A 146 -8.50 5.68 -10.96
CA GLN A 146 -8.83 6.76 -11.89
C GLN A 146 -8.21 8.10 -11.51
N GLY A 147 -8.10 8.40 -10.21
CA GLY A 147 -7.45 9.61 -9.72
C GLY A 147 -5.97 9.67 -10.10
N GLN A 148 -5.26 8.57 -9.94
CA GLN A 148 -3.86 8.44 -10.33
C GLN A 148 -3.68 8.61 -11.85
N LEU A 149 -4.52 7.96 -12.65
CA LEU A 149 -4.53 8.13 -14.10
C LEU A 149 -4.75 9.59 -14.50
N ALA A 150 -5.73 10.26 -13.89
CA ALA A 150 -6.05 11.66 -14.17
C ALA A 150 -4.89 12.60 -13.78
N ALA A 151 -4.26 12.37 -12.62
CA ALA A 151 -3.13 13.17 -12.15
C ALA A 151 -1.97 13.14 -13.14
N PHE A 152 -1.49 11.95 -13.52
CA PHE A 152 -0.38 11.82 -14.47
C PHE A 152 -0.74 12.24 -15.90
N THR A 153 -2.00 12.07 -16.30
CA THR A 153 -2.48 12.64 -17.58
C THR A 153 -2.39 14.17 -17.56
N SER A 154 -2.72 14.82 -16.46
CA SER A 154 -2.63 16.28 -16.32
C SER A 154 -1.19 16.80 -16.41
N PHE A 155 -0.20 15.98 -16.04
CA PHE A 155 1.23 16.27 -16.20
C PHE A 155 1.72 16.08 -17.65
N GLY A 156 0.86 15.54 -18.53
CA GLY A 156 1.21 15.28 -19.94
C GLY A 156 1.80 13.89 -20.18
N ALA A 157 1.84 13.02 -19.18
CA ALA A 157 2.27 11.65 -19.32
C ALA A 157 1.18 10.79 -20.00
N ASN A 158 1.58 9.57 -20.38
CA ASN A 158 0.69 8.51 -20.82
C ASN A 158 0.61 7.44 -19.71
N PRO A 159 -0.25 7.61 -18.69
CA PRO A 159 -0.32 6.68 -17.59
C PRO A 159 -0.97 5.36 -18.02
N VAL A 160 -0.48 4.27 -17.44
CA VAL A 160 -0.97 2.91 -17.66
C VAL A 160 -1.24 2.30 -16.27
N ALA A 161 -2.50 1.94 -16.01
CA ALA A 161 -2.86 1.24 -14.80
C ALA A 161 -2.45 -0.24 -14.89
N LEU A 162 -1.52 -0.67 -14.05
CA LEU A 162 -1.08 -2.06 -13.95
C LEU A 162 -1.07 -2.50 -12.49
N ALA A 163 -1.34 -3.78 -12.28
CA ALA A 163 -1.14 -4.37 -10.96
C ALA A 163 0.34 -4.24 -10.55
N ALA A 164 0.54 -4.21 -9.25
CA ALA A 164 1.85 -3.96 -8.70
C ALA A 164 2.89 -5.02 -9.14
N GLY A 165 2.53 -6.35 -9.19
CA GLY A 165 3.41 -7.44 -9.64
C GLY A 165 3.81 -7.40 -11.11
N GLU A 166 3.17 -6.56 -11.92
CA GLU A 166 3.46 -6.42 -13.34
C GLU A 166 4.56 -5.37 -13.62
N GLN A 167 4.89 -4.52 -12.65
CA GLN A 167 5.77 -3.35 -12.84
C GLN A 167 7.16 -3.73 -13.34
N PHE A 168 7.81 -4.68 -12.68
CA PHE A 168 9.18 -5.08 -13.05
C PHE A 168 9.25 -5.58 -14.49
N THR A 169 8.31 -6.48 -14.87
CA THR A 169 8.25 -7.02 -16.23
C THR A 169 7.94 -5.95 -17.27
N ALA A 170 6.99 -5.05 -16.97
CA ALA A 170 6.64 -3.95 -17.86
C ALA A 170 7.80 -2.96 -18.06
N LEU A 171 8.55 -2.63 -17.00
CA LEU A 171 9.79 -1.88 -17.09
C LEU A 171 10.84 -2.61 -17.93
N GLN A 172 11.12 -3.88 -17.62
CA GLN A 172 12.14 -4.67 -18.32
C GLN A 172 11.84 -4.80 -19.82
N GLN A 173 10.58 -5.02 -20.19
CA GLN A 173 10.14 -5.14 -21.57
C GLN A 173 10.01 -3.80 -22.32
N GLY A 174 10.08 -2.66 -21.61
CA GLY A 174 9.92 -1.33 -22.20
C GLY A 174 8.50 -0.99 -22.61
N THR A 175 7.50 -1.67 -22.08
CA THR A 175 6.07 -1.30 -22.22
C THR A 175 5.74 -0.04 -21.45
N ILE A 176 6.50 0.23 -20.37
CA ILE A 176 6.50 1.48 -19.62
C ILE A 176 7.92 2.05 -19.52
N ASP A 177 8.01 3.36 -19.38
CA ASP A 177 9.26 4.12 -19.25
C ASP A 177 9.56 4.51 -17.82
N ALA A 178 8.51 4.57 -16.99
CA ALA A 178 8.55 5.01 -15.60
C ALA A 178 7.47 4.29 -14.76
N CYS A 179 7.63 4.36 -13.46
CA CYS A 179 6.61 4.01 -12.47
C CYS A 179 6.66 5.01 -11.31
N GLU A 180 5.61 5.03 -10.51
CA GLU A 180 5.55 5.76 -9.26
C GLU A 180 5.45 4.76 -8.11
N ASN A 181 6.19 5.01 -7.02
CA ASN A 181 6.20 4.13 -5.85
C ASN A 181 6.94 4.78 -4.67
N ALA A 182 6.92 4.15 -3.50
CA ALA A 182 7.83 4.49 -2.42
C ALA A 182 9.26 4.04 -2.76
N VAL A 183 10.27 4.76 -2.26
CA VAL A 183 11.67 4.48 -2.58
C VAL A 183 12.12 3.09 -2.11
N SER A 184 11.68 2.67 -0.93
CA SER A 184 11.95 1.32 -0.40
C SER A 184 11.42 0.22 -1.33
N ASN A 185 10.20 0.38 -1.85
CA ASN A 185 9.59 -0.58 -2.76
C ASN A 185 10.37 -0.71 -4.08
N CYS A 186 10.82 0.42 -4.64
CA CYS A 186 11.66 0.39 -5.84
C CYS A 186 12.96 -0.36 -5.62
N TRP A 187 13.55 -0.19 -4.44
CA TRP A 187 14.79 -0.86 -4.09
C TRP A 187 14.59 -2.36 -3.88
N VAL A 188 13.59 -2.77 -3.10
CA VAL A 188 13.28 -4.18 -2.81
C VAL A 188 12.90 -4.94 -4.08
N ASN A 189 12.10 -4.32 -4.96
CA ASN A 189 11.68 -4.91 -6.24
C ASN A 189 12.73 -4.74 -7.36
N LYS A 190 13.90 -4.17 -7.03
CA LYS A 190 15.05 -4.07 -7.93
C LYS A 190 14.74 -3.40 -9.28
N PHE A 191 13.90 -2.36 -9.29
CA PHE A 191 13.54 -1.68 -10.54
C PHE A 191 14.74 -1.11 -11.29
N TYR A 192 15.86 -0.88 -10.60
CA TYR A 192 17.15 -0.54 -11.22
C TYR A 192 17.67 -1.66 -12.15
N GLU A 193 17.40 -2.95 -11.87
CA GLU A 193 17.73 -4.06 -12.77
C GLU A 193 16.83 -4.10 -14.02
N ALA A 194 15.64 -3.46 -13.96
CA ALA A 194 14.72 -3.30 -15.08
C ALA A 194 14.98 -2.02 -15.91
N GLY A 195 16.09 -1.32 -15.64
CA GLY A 195 16.55 -0.16 -16.40
C GLY A 195 16.12 1.20 -15.82
N VAL A 196 15.52 1.25 -14.64
CA VAL A 196 15.30 2.51 -13.91
C VAL A 196 16.66 3.02 -13.42
N ASN A 197 16.97 4.27 -13.76
CA ASN A 197 18.25 4.90 -13.41
C ASN A 197 18.09 6.35 -12.91
N SER A 198 16.87 6.81 -12.72
CA SER A 198 16.56 8.15 -12.24
C SER A 198 15.40 8.12 -11.26
N VAL A 199 15.53 8.89 -10.20
CA VAL A 199 14.49 9.15 -9.20
C VAL A 199 14.17 10.64 -9.21
N THR A 200 12.89 10.97 -9.28
CA THR A 200 12.39 12.33 -9.11
C THR A 200 11.57 12.37 -7.84
N THR A 201 12.11 13.00 -6.81
CA THR A 201 11.46 13.15 -5.51
C THR A 201 10.29 14.12 -5.64
N THR A 202 9.14 13.58 -5.94
CA THR A 202 7.91 14.34 -6.14
C THR A 202 7.06 14.41 -4.88
N HIS A 203 7.14 13.41 -4.02
CA HIS A 203 6.27 13.23 -2.83
C HIS A 203 4.80 13.54 -3.17
N HIS A 204 4.35 13.08 -4.34
CA HIS A 204 3.07 13.49 -4.92
C HIS A 204 1.85 12.86 -4.24
N SER A 205 2.00 11.74 -3.55
CA SER A 205 0.94 11.12 -2.75
C SER A 205 1.52 10.33 -1.59
N PHE A 206 0.70 10.08 -0.56
CA PHE A 206 1.02 9.21 0.55
C PHE A 206 0.06 8.01 0.52
N VAL A 207 0.59 6.80 0.50
CA VAL A 207 -0.20 5.59 0.32
C VAL A 207 -0.22 4.74 1.57
N TYR A 208 -1.43 4.40 1.98
CA TYR A 208 -1.72 3.42 3.02
C TYR A 208 -2.06 2.05 2.44
N ILE A 209 -1.88 1.05 3.29
CA ILE A 209 -2.29 -0.34 3.06
C ILE A 209 -3.29 -0.70 4.16
N PRO A 210 -4.58 -0.37 3.99
CA PRO A 210 -5.62 -0.78 4.93
C PRO A 210 -5.71 -2.30 5.05
N LEU A 211 -5.92 -2.76 6.27
CA LEU A 211 -6.21 -4.15 6.61
C LEU A 211 -7.73 -4.32 6.63
N CYS A 212 -8.27 -4.98 5.61
CA CYS A 212 -9.69 -5.17 5.39
C CYS A 212 -10.11 -6.56 5.89
N MET A 213 -10.75 -6.63 7.04
CA MET A 213 -11.23 -7.87 7.64
C MET A 213 -12.68 -8.15 7.21
N SER A 214 -12.98 -9.36 6.77
CA SER A 214 -14.36 -9.77 6.40
C SER A 214 -15.28 -9.82 7.63
N ASP A 215 -16.56 -9.51 7.43
CA ASP A 215 -17.60 -9.69 8.43
C ASP A 215 -17.62 -11.11 9.00
N ASN A 216 -17.43 -12.11 8.13
CA ASN A 216 -17.39 -13.51 8.57
C ASN A 216 -16.28 -13.76 9.59
N ALA A 217 -15.11 -13.20 9.40
CA ALA A 217 -13.99 -13.35 10.33
C ALA A 217 -14.18 -12.47 11.57
N TRP A 218 -14.66 -11.24 11.40
CA TRP A 218 -14.95 -10.31 12.50
C TRP A 218 -15.97 -10.88 13.50
N ASN A 219 -17.02 -11.52 12.99
CA ASN A 219 -18.07 -12.12 13.82
C ASN A 219 -17.63 -13.41 14.52
N GLN A 220 -16.48 -14.00 14.16
CA GLN A 220 -15.90 -15.13 14.87
C GLN A 220 -15.03 -14.71 16.07
N ILE A 221 -14.66 -13.43 16.16
CA ILE A 221 -13.91 -12.91 17.31
C ILE A 221 -14.88 -12.75 18.48
N PRO A 222 -14.59 -13.33 19.66
CA PRO A 222 -15.35 -13.11 20.88
C PRO A 222 -15.44 -11.61 21.19
N ASP A 223 -16.62 -11.15 21.60
CA ASP A 223 -16.86 -9.71 21.81
C ASP A 223 -15.92 -9.09 22.86
N ASP A 224 -15.55 -9.86 23.87
CA ASP A 224 -14.60 -9.46 24.92
C ASP A 224 -13.14 -9.38 24.45
N LEU A 225 -12.82 -9.94 23.27
CA LEU A 225 -11.48 -9.89 22.68
C LEU A 225 -11.36 -8.87 21.51
N LYS A 226 -12.47 -8.31 21.02
CA LYS A 226 -12.45 -7.42 19.86
C LYS A 226 -11.59 -6.18 20.08
N GLU A 227 -11.70 -5.54 21.23
CA GLU A 227 -10.91 -4.36 21.58
C GLU A 227 -9.41 -4.70 21.62
N THR A 228 -9.03 -5.74 22.39
CA THR A 228 -7.66 -6.23 22.47
C THR A 228 -7.10 -6.62 21.11
N PHE A 229 -7.90 -7.26 20.27
CA PHE A 229 -7.52 -7.62 18.90
C PHE A 229 -7.18 -6.38 18.06
N VAL A 230 -8.06 -5.37 18.06
CA VAL A 230 -7.87 -4.14 17.28
C VAL A 230 -6.66 -3.36 17.78
N GLU A 231 -6.51 -3.23 19.11
CA GLU A 231 -5.32 -2.58 19.70
C GLU A 231 -4.01 -3.28 19.29
N ALA A 232 -3.96 -4.61 19.31
CA ALA A 232 -2.79 -5.37 18.91
C ALA A 232 -2.48 -5.20 17.40
N VAL A 233 -3.50 -5.17 16.55
CA VAL A 233 -3.35 -4.90 15.13
C VAL A 233 -2.78 -3.49 14.90
N TRP A 234 -3.32 -2.47 15.59
CA TRP A 234 -2.81 -1.10 15.47
C TRP A 234 -1.37 -0.96 15.94
N ALA A 235 -1.00 -1.59 17.05
CA ALA A 235 0.39 -1.62 17.51
C ALA A 235 1.33 -2.23 16.46
N GLY A 236 0.88 -3.29 15.76
CA GLY A 236 1.59 -3.87 14.63
C GLY A 236 1.71 -2.93 13.42
N CYS A 237 0.68 -2.15 13.13
CA CYS A 237 0.73 -1.12 12.08
C CYS A 237 1.75 -0.02 12.43
N GLU A 238 1.73 0.49 13.65
CA GLU A 238 2.67 1.53 14.10
C GLU A 238 4.13 1.02 14.09
N GLN A 239 4.36 -0.24 14.41
CA GLN A 239 5.68 -0.86 14.29
C GLN A 239 6.11 -0.95 12.82
N GLN A 240 5.21 -1.30 11.90
CA GLN A 240 5.47 -1.31 10.46
C GLN A 240 5.83 0.09 9.94
N TRP A 241 5.20 1.16 10.43
CA TRP A 241 5.54 2.53 10.08
C TRP A 241 7.00 2.87 10.45
N GLN A 242 7.47 2.44 11.61
CA GLN A 242 8.87 2.64 12.02
C GLN A 242 9.85 1.88 11.11
N PHE A 243 9.57 0.61 10.81
CA PHE A 243 10.39 -0.18 9.88
C PHE A 243 10.44 0.44 8.47
N LEU A 244 9.30 0.95 7.99
CA LEU A 244 9.24 1.61 6.69
C LEU A 244 10.11 2.86 6.65
N ASN A 245 10.08 3.68 7.70
CA ASN A 245 10.91 4.88 7.80
C ASN A 245 12.40 4.53 7.75
N GLU A 246 12.84 3.53 8.50
CA GLU A 246 14.22 3.03 8.48
C GLU A 246 14.61 2.51 7.08
N ALA A 247 13.71 1.76 6.43
CA ALA A 247 13.92 1.23 5.09
C ALA A 247 14.00 2.34 4.03
N ASN A 248 13.15 3.37 4.12
CA ASN A 248 13.19 4.52 3.22
C ASN A 248 14.50 5.31 3.37
N GLU A 249 14.95 5.58 4.60
CA GLU A 249 16.23 6.23 4.85
C GLU A 249 17.42 5.42 4.30
N GLU A 250 17.39 4.11 4.42
CA GLU A 250 18.45 3.26 3.87
C GLU A 250 18.43 3.27 2.34
N ALA A 251 17.25 3.20 1.72
CA ALA A 251 17.08 3.25 0.29
C ALA A 251 17.51 4.60 -0.31
N ASP A 252 17.21 5.71 0.35
CA ASP A 252 17.65 7.05 -0.04
C ASP A 252 19.19 7.17 0.01
N ARG A 253 19.82 6.67 1.05
CA ARG A 253 21.29 6.63 1.12
C ARG A 253 21.91 5.82 0.00
N LYS A 254 21.26 4.72 -0.42
CA LYS A 254 21.72 3.88 -1.53
C LYS A 254 21.51 4.55 -2.88
N SER A 255 20.34 5.18 -3.09
CA SER A 255 20.00 5.87 -4.34
C SER A 255 20.91 7.09 -4.60
N THR A 256 21.25 7.84 -3.55
CA THR A 256 22.19 8.97 -3.65
C THR A 256 23.58 8.53 -4.10
N ARG A 257 24.03 7.33 -3.72
CA ARG A 257 25.33 6.77 -4.17
C ARG A 257 25.31 6.30 -5.63
N LEU A 258 24.14 5.98 -6.20
CA LEU A 258 24.03 5.60 -7.61
C LEU A 258 24.05 6.83 -8.54
N ASN A 259 23.71 8.01 -8.03
CA ASN A 259 23.69 9.28 -8.76
C ASN A 259 25.03 10.06 -8.66
N SER A 260 26.02 9.57 -7.92
CA SER A 260 27.36 10.14 -7.75
C SER A 260 28.40 9.35 -8.56
#